data_4d88274b1a105e0cf5066a96733cc1e2
#
_entry.id   4d88274b1a105e0cf5066a96733cc1e2
#
_cell.length_a   1.000
_cell.length_b   1.000
_cell.length_c   1.000
_cell.angle_alpha   90.00
_cell.angle_beta   90.00
_cell.angle_gamma   90.00
#
_symmetry.space_group_name_H-M   'P 1'
#
loop_
_entity.id
_entity.type
_entity.pdbx_description
1 polymer ?
#
loop_
_entity_poly.entity_id
_entity_poly.type
_entity_poly.pdbx_seq_one_letter_code
_entity_poly.pdbx_strand_id
1 'polypeptide(L)'
;MVEFVFPENVKSISNYFFYGCISLKEIVIPDTVTTIDFRAFWDCTSLTRITIPASVTKIDSTAFDGCKKDKLVWVVTRGSYAETYAKKNYYHYTYAK
;
A
#
# COMPACT_ATOMS: atom_id res chain seq x y z
N MET A 1 -7.07 -3.63 -17.45
CA MET A 1 -6.30 -3.14 -16.29
C MET A 1 -6.73 -1.74 -15.92
N VAL A 2 -7.02 -1.53 -14.66
CA VAL A 2 -7.39 -0.20 -14.18
C VAL A 2 -6.14 0.48 -13.65
N GLU A 3 -5.83 1.65 -14.20
CA GLU A 3 -4.70 2.44 -13.77
C GLU A 3 -5.21 3.66 -13.02
N PHE A 4 -4.72 3.85 -11.81
CA PHE A 4 -5.10 4.98 -10.99
C PHE A 4 -4.00 6.04 -11.04
N VAL A 5 -4.38 7.28 -11.32
CA VAL A 5 -3.44 8.40 -11.37
C VAL A 5 -3.67 9.29 -10.15
N PHE A 6 -2.62 9.42 -9.32
CA PHE A 6 -2.69 10.26 -8.13
C PHE A 6 -2.58 11.74 -8.49
N PRO A 7 -3.23 12.61 -7.70
CA PRO A 7 -3.01 14.06 -7.84
C PRO A 7 -1.55 14.41 -7.56
N GLU A 8 -1.07 15.49 -8.16
CA GLU A 8 0.27 15.99 -7.82
C GLU A 8 0.37 16.35 -6.35
N ASN A 9 1.54 16.09 -5.77
CA ASN A 9 1.84 16.45 -4.38
C ASN A 9 0.93 15.80 -3.35
N VAL A 10 0.34 14.63 -3.66
CA VAL A 10 -0.44 13.90 -2.67
C VAL A 10 0.48 13.49 -1.51
N LYS A 11 0.07 13.79 -0.27
CA LYS A 11 0.89 13.56 0.92
C LYS A 11 0.45 12.34 1.71
N SER A 12 -0.80 11.92 1.56
CA SER A 12 -1.33 10.79 2.31
C SER A 12 -2.36 10.04 1.48
N ILE A 13 -2.46 8.75 1.76
CA ILE A 13 -3.60 7.96 1.29
C ILE A 13 -4.60 8.03 2.41
N SER A 14 -5.61 8.87 2.26
CA SER A 14 -6.53 9.22 3.33
C SER A 14 -7.45 8.06 3.71
N ASN A 15 -8.19 8.23 4.81
CA ASN A 15 -9.12 7.23 5.30
C ASN A 15 -10.08 6.78 4.20
N TYR A 16 -10.21 5.47 4.02
CA TYR A 16 -11.11 4.85 3.05
C TYR A 16 -10.85 5.22 1.59
N PHE A 17 -9.68 5.74 1.25
CA PHE A 17 -9.39 6.25 -0.09
C PHE A 17 -9.69 5.23 -1.18
N PHE A 18 -9.25 3.99 -0.99
CA PHE A 18 -9.48 2.89 -1.93
C PHE A 18 -10.43 1.83 -1.37
N TYR A 19 -11.30 2.23 -0.45
CA TYR A 19 -12.24 1.32 0.19
C TYR A 19 -13.03 0.52 -0.83
N GLY A 20 -12.96 -0.80 -0.72
CA GLY A 20 -13.75 -1.68 -1.58
C GLY A 20 -13.37 -1.64 -3.05
N CYS A 21 -12.16 -1.21 -3.40
CA CYS A 21 -11.72 -1.19 -4.80
C CYS A 21 -11.38 -2.61 -5.25
N ILE A 22 -12.40 -3.40 -5.51
CA ILE A 22 -12.26 -4.82 -5.82
C ILE A 22 -11.63 -5.09 -7.18
N SER A 23 -11.54 -4.09 -8.04
CA SER A 23 -10.90 -4.21 -9.35
C SER A 23 -9.44 -3.78 -9.36
N LEU A 24 -8.96 -3.23 -8.23
CA LEU A 24 -7.58 -2.73 -8.13
C LEU A 24 -6.64 -3.90 -7.92
N LYS A 25 -5.76 -4.16 -8.89
CA LYS A 25 -4.82 -5.28 -8.84
C LYS A 25 -3.42 -4.87 -8.45
N GLU A 26 -2.96 -3.74 -8.94
CA GLU A 26 -1.62 -3.23 -8.64
C GLU A 26 -1.68 -1.73 -8.47
N ILE A 27 -0.85 -1.22 -7.58
CA ILE A 27 -0.76 0.21 -7.39
C ILE A 27 0.66 0.60 -6.97
N VAL A 28 1.14 1.72 -7.49
CA VAL A 28 2.42 2.31 -7.11
C VAL A 28 2.12 3.59 -6.34
N ILE A 29 2.50 3.62 -5.07
CA ILE A 29 2.30 4.80 -4.22
C ILE A 29 3.36 5.83 -4.57
N PRO A 30 2.98 7.09 -4.82
CA PRO A 30 3.95 8.14 -5.16
C PRO A 30 4.91 8.44 -4.00
N ASP A 31 6.12 8.87 -4.34
CA ASP A 31 7.15 9.16 -3.33
C ASP A 31 6.93 10.48 -2.58
N THR A 32 5.83 11.16 -2.82
CA THR A 32 5.37 12.30 -2.01
C THR A 32 4.54 11.86 -0.82
N VAL A 33 4.05 10.62 -0.82
CA VAL A 33 3.16 10.10 0.24
C VAL A 33 3.97 9.74 1.47
N THR A 34 3.55 10.23 2.63
CA THR A 34 4.20 9.94 3.90
C THR A 34 3.37 9.06 4.82
N THR A 35 2.06 9.00 4.63
CA THR A 35 1.18 8.21 5.48
C THR A 35 0.14 7.45 4.68
N ILE A 36 -0.22 6.26 5.17
CA ILE A 36 -1.35 5.47 4.65
C ILE A 36 -2.30 5.31 5.83
N ASP A 37 -3.49 5.88 5.70
CA ASP A 37 -4.38 6.10 6.84
C ASP A 37 -5.40 4.99 7.04
N PHE A 38 -6.35 5.22 7.97
CA PHE A 38 -7.32 4.24 8.45
C PHE A 38 -8.11 3.62 7.30
N ARG A 39 -8.02 2.31 7.19
CA ARG A 39 -8.73 1.50 6.18
C ARG A 39 -8.59 2.01 4.74
N ALA A 40 -7.44 2.60 4.43
CA ALA A 40 -7.21 3.20 3.10
C ALA A 40 -7.40 2.21 1.96
N PHE A 41 -7.01 0.95 2.14
CA PHE A 41 -7.16 -0.12 1.15
C PHE A 41 -8.09 -1.23 1.64
N TRP A 42 -9.08 -0.88 2.46
CA TRP A 42 -9.94 -1.89 3.05
C TRP A 42 -10.72 -2.65 1.98
N ASP A 43 -10.68 -3.99 2.08
CA ASP A 43 -11.38 -4.88 1.15
C ASP A 43 -10.94 -4.76 -0.31
N CYS A 44 -9.70 -4.37 -0.56
CA CYS A 44 -9.13 -4.44 -1.90
C CYS A 44 -8.75 -5.89 -2.19
N THR A 45 -9.75 -6.73 -2.46
CA THR A 45 -9.59 -8.18 -2.51
C THR A 45 -8.84 -8.69 -3.73
N SER A 46 -8.69 -7.87 -4.77
CA SER A 46 -7.95 -8.24 -5.97
C SER A 46 -6.50 -7.72 -5.98
N LEU A 47 -6.12 -6.99 -4.93
CA LEU A 47 -4.79 -6.36 -4.87
C LEU A 47 -3.72 -7.45 -4.71
N THR A 48 -2.81 -7.53 -5.67
CA THR A 48 -1.74 -8.53 -5.67
C THR A 48 -0.35 -7.90 -5.55
N ARG A 49 -0.21 -6.60 -5.80
CA ARG A 49 1.08 -5.94 -5.75
C ARG A 49 0.91 -4.47 -5.40
N ILE A 50 1.64 -4.03 -4.38
CA ILE A 50 1.67 -2.63 -4.00
C ILE A 50 3.12 -2.18 -3.80
N THR A 51 3.48 -1.08 -4.46
CA THR A 51 4.81 -0.49 -4.30
C THR A 51 4.72 0.66 -3.32
N ILE A 52 5.42 0.53 -2.21
CA ILE A 52 5.40 1.53 -1.14
C ILE A 52 6.79 2.17 -1.02
N PRO A 53 6.90 3.46 -1.31
CA PRO A 53 8.21 4.14 -1.32
C PRO A 53 8.75 4.40 0.08
N ALA A 54 10.03 4.72 0.14
CA ALA A 54 10.70 5.01 1.40
C ALA A 54 10.15 6.26 2.09
N SER A 55 9.44 7.12 1.37
CA SER A 55 8.81 8.31 1.93
C SER A 55 7.73 7.99 2.97
N VAL A 56 7.11 6.81 2.87
CA VAL A 56 6.05 6.42 3.79
C VAL A 56 6.65 6.06 5.14
N THR A 57 6.22 6.77 6.19
CA THR A 57 6.72 6.58 7.54
C THR A 57 5.64 6.16 8.53
N LYS A 58 4.39 6.08 8.08
CA LYS A 58 3.29 5.66 8.94
C LYS A 58 2.24 4.90 8.12
N ILE A 59 1.88 3.71 8.58
CA ILE A 59 0.83 2.89 7.97
C ILE A 59 -0.11 2.47 9.08
N ASP A 60 -1.38 2.86 8.98
CA ASP A 60 -2.38 2.49 9.98
C ASP A 60 -2.55 0.96 9.99
N SER A 61 -2.73 0.39 11.17
CA SER A 61 -2.84 -1.07 11.32
C SER A 61 -4.04 -1.67 10.60
N THR A 62 -5.02 -0.86 10.24
CA THR A 62 -6.22 -1.30 9.53
C THR A 62 -6.17 -1.00 8.03
N ALA A 63 -5.11 -0.35 7.55
CA ALA A 63 -5.05 0.15 6.17
C ALA A 63 -5.31 -0.92 5.12
N PHE A 64 -4.86 -2.14 5.37
CA PHE A 64 -4.99 -3.24 4.41
C PHE A 64 -5.91 -4.36 4.90
N ASP A 65 -6.78 -4.07 5.86
CA ASP A 65 -7.73 -5.06 6.35
C ASP A 65 -8.64 -5.51 5.21
N GLY A 66 -8.87 -6.81 5.12
CA GLY A 66 -9.72 -7.38 4.08
C GLY A 66 -9.01 -7.66 2.76
N CYS A 67 -7.76 -7.22 2.61
CA CYS A 67 -6.95 -7.61 1.47
C CYS A 67 -6.51 -9.06 1.64
N LYS A 68 -6.29 -9.75 0.51
CA LYS A 68 -5.84 -11.16 0.54
C LYS A 68 -4.35 -11.21 0.79
N LYS A 69 -3.96 -11.29 2.04
CA LYS A 69 -2.56 -11.23 2.47
C LYS A 69 -1.69 -12.29 1.77
N ASP A 70 -2.22 -13.47 1.55
CA ASP A 70 -1.49 -14.55 0.90
C ASP A 70 -1.22 -14.29 -0.59
N LYS A 71 -1.91 -13.32 -1.19
CA LYS A 71 -1.75 -12.98 -2.60
C LYS A 71 -1.09 -11.63 -2.82
N LEU A 72 -0.99 -10.82 -1.77
CA LEU A 72 -0.47 -9.46 -1.87
C LEU A 72 1.04 -9.45 -1.63
N VAL A 73 1.79 -8.92 -2.59
CA VAL A 73 3.23 -8.71 -2.46
C VAL A 73 3.50 -7.22 -2.34
N TRP A 74 4.25 -6.86 -1.31
CA TRP A 74 4.71 -5.49 -1.09
C TRP A 74 6.06 -5.30 -1.76
N VAL A 75 6.17 -4.31 -2.62
CA VAL A 75 7.45 -3.91 -3.20
C VAL A 75 7.96 -2.74 -2.37
N VAL A 76 9.06 -2.94 -1.67
CA VAL A 76 9.54 -1.99 -0.66
C VAL A 76 10.99 -1.60 -0.93
N THR A 77 11.40 -0.46 -0.36
CA THR A 77 12.79 -0.03 -0.39
C THR A 77 13.53 -0.68 0.79
N ARG A 78 14.71 -1.23 0.53
CA ARG A 78 15.52 -1.84 1.57
C ARG A 78 15.80 -0.82 2.68
N GLY A 79 15.55 -1.22 3.92
CA GLY A 79 15.77 -0.37 5.09
C GLY A 79 14.64 0.61 5.38
N SER A 80 13.55 0.57 4.62
CA SER A 80 12.44 1.51 4.78
C SER A 80 11.48 1.10 5.89
N TYR A 81 10.63 2.05 6.30
CA TYR A 81 9.53 1.76 7.23
C TYR A 81 8.62 0.67 6.67
N ALA A 82 8.34 0.73 5.36
CA ALA A 82 7.46 -0.26 4.72
C ALA A 82 8.03 -1.68 4.82
N GLU A 83 9.34 -1.82 4.69
CA GLU A 83 9.98 -3.13 4.85
C GLU A 83 9.77 -3.66 6.27
N THR A 84 10.02 -2.81 7.26
CA THR A 84 9.83 -3.19 8.66
C THR A 84 8.39 -3.57 8.95
N TYR A 85 7.44 -2.78 8.42
CA TYR A 85 6.02 -3.05 8.59
C TYR A 85 5.63 -4.38 7.97
N ALA A 86 6.10 -4.65 6.75
CA ALA A 86 5.76 -5.90 6.07
C ALA A 86 6.29 -7.11 6.82
N LYS A 87 7.52 -7.04 7.32
CA LYS A 87 8.11 -8.12 8.11
C LYS A 87 7.32 -8.35 9.40
N LYS A 88 7.03 -7.27 10.12
CA LYS A 88 6.36 -7.34 11.42
C LYS A 88 4.95 -7.92 11.30
N ASN A 89 4.28 -7.66 10.19
CA ASN A 89 2.90 -8.07 9.98
C ASN A 89 2.77 -9.27 9.03
N TYR A 90 3.89 -9.91 8.72
CA TYR A 90 3.92 -11.17 7.93
C TYR A 90 3.36 -11.02 6.52
N TYR A 91 3.58 -9.86 5.89
CA TYR A 91 3.27 -9.68 4.47
C TYR A 91 4.41 -10.23 3.62
N HIS A 92 4.07 -10.76 2.45
CA HIS A 92 5.08 -11.09 1.45
C HIS A 92 5.66 -9.79 0.92
N TYR A 93 6.97 -9.73 0.74
CA TYR A 93 7.59 -8.53 0.20
C TYR A 93 8.79 -8.85 -0.66
N THR A 94 9.12 -7.93 -1.54
CA THR A 94 10.32 -7.97 -2.35
C THR A 94 10.86 -6.54 -2.44
N TYR A 95 12.09 -6.40 -2.91
CA TYR A 95 12.72 -5.09 -2.96
C TYR A 95 12.52 -4.43 -4.32
N ALA A 96 12.30 -3.12 -4.30
CA ALA A 96 12.29 -2.31 -5.50
C ALA A 96 13.70 -2.29 -6.09
N LYS A 97 13.75 -2.27 -7.40
CA LYS A 97 15.03 -2.24 -8.13
C LYS A 97 15.52 -0.82 -8.33
#